data_747bf7bb1f182f8bdd58fe45ba84f599
#
_entry.id   747bf7bb1f182f8bdd58fe45ba84f599
#
_cell.length_a   1.000
_cell.length_b   1.000
_cell.length_c   1.000
_cell.angle_alpha   90.00
_cell.angle_beta   90.00
_cell.angle_gamma   90.00
#
_symmetry.space_group_name_H-M   'P 1'
#
loop_
_entity.id
_entity.type
_entity.pdbx_description
1 polymer ?
#
loop_
_entity_poly.entity_id
_entity_poly.type
_entity_poly.pdbx_seq_one_letter_code
_entity_poly.pdbx_strand_id
1 'polypeptide(L)'
;MLAVNGNLIGFLKGQIYKGPMKKVCMPVLNCYSCPGALFGCPIGSIQATIGSSKFNFAFYVVGLLSLFAIAAGRLFCGYICPFGLFQDLLDKIPLKKIKVPQKVNKVLRYLKYFILVFFVFVLPFALQDKYGLSDPYFCKYICPSGILFGAIPLISMNQALTNSLGALFGLKFTVLAIISMLSMI
;
A
#
# COMPACT_ATOMS: atom_id res chain seq x y z
N MET A 1 -1.59 15.81 -1.31
CA MET A 1 -0.64 14.83 -1.83
C MET A 1 0.82 15.21 -1.52
N LEU A 2 1.29 16.41 -1.84
CA LEU A 2 2.65 16.90 -1.54
C LEU A 2 3.01 16.83 -0.04
N ALA A 3 2.07 17.05 0.85
CA ALA A 3 2.30 16.96 2.29
C ALA A 3 2.75 15.55 2.76
N VAL A 4 2.34 14.50 2.08
CA VAL A 4 2.67 13.11 2.44
C VAL A 4 3.92 12.61 1.70
N ASN A 5 4.14 13.12 0.48
CA ASN A 5 5.26 12.77 -0.39
C ASN A 5 6.21 13.95 -0.63
N GLY A 6 6.53 14.69 0.43
CA GLY A 6 7.35 15.92 0.35
C GLY A 6 8.84 15.68 0.13
N ASN A 7 9.34 14.44 0.20
CA ASN A 7 10.75 14.16 0.00
C ASN A 7 11.11 13.99 -1.50
N LEU A 8 11.01 15.08 -2.27
CA LEU A 8 11.33 15.08 -3.70
C LEU A 8 12.81 14.72 -3.97
N ILE A 9 13.72 15.05 -3.06
CA ILE A 9 15.14 14.71 -3.15
C ILE A 9 15.33 13.19 -3.12
N GLY A 10 14.48 12.45 -2.39
CA GLY A 10 14.49 10.99 -2.37
C GLY A 10 14.22 10.38 -3.74
N PHE A 11 13.31 10.98 -4.54
CA PHE A 11 13.08 10.55 -5.92
C PHE A 11 14.30 10.76 -6.81
N LEU A 12 15.02 11.88 -6.66
CA LEU A 12 16.22 12.16 -7.46
C LEU A 12 17.40 11.27 -7.09
N LYS A 13 17.51 10.87 -5.81
CA LYS A 13 18.62 10.05 -5.31
C LYS A 13 18.31 8.55 -5.26
N GLY A 14 17.08 8.13 -5.52
CA GLY A 14 16.64 6.74 -5.39
C GLY A 14 16.74 6.19 -3.95
N GLN A 15 16.70 7.07 -2.94
CA GLN A 15 16.89 6.70 -1.54
C GLN A 15 15.60 6.87 -0.75
N ILE A 16 15.29 5.84 0.07
CA ILE A 16 14.13 5.86 0.96
C ILE A 16 14.42 6.77 2.16
N TYR A 17 13.51 7.69 2.46
CA TYR A 17 13.60 8.52 3.65
C TYR A 17 13.56 7.66 4.94
N LYS A 18 14.53 7.86 5.83
CA LYS A 18 14.68 7.13 7.09
C LYS A 18 14.49 8.03 8.34
N GLY A 19 13.93 9.22 8.18
CA GLY A 19 13.78 10.19 9.27
C GLY A 19 12.68 9.81 10.29
N PRO A 20 12.59 10.56 11.40
CA PRO A 20 11.66 10.29 12.51
C PRO A 20 10.20 10.40 12.12
N MET A 21 9.85 11.20 11.11
CA MET A 21 8.48 11.35 10.62
C MET A 21 7.87 10.05 10.10
N LYS A 22 8.71 9.08 9.68
CA LYS A 22 8.25 7.77 9.22
C LYS A 22 7.64 6.89 10.31
N LYS A 23 7.87 7.23 11.57
CA LYS A 23 7.22 6.59 12.72
C LYS A 23 5.76 7.01 12.89
N VAL A 24 5.39 8.18 12.34
CA VAL A 24 4.00 8.64 12.38
C VAL A 24 3.22 7.93 11.28
N CYS A 25 2.15 7.24 11.68
CA CYS A 25 1.26 6.53 10.78
C CYS A 25 0.14 7.46 10.31
N MET A 26 0.04 7.70 9.01
CA MET A 26 -1.05 8.47 8.42
C MET A 26 -2.08 7.52 7.77
N PRO A 27 -3.40 7.78 7.87
CA PRO A 27 -4.44 6.92 7.31
C PRO A 27 -4.57 7.06 5.78
N VAL A 28 -3.45 6.97 5.10
CA VAL A 28 -3.36 7.06 3.63
C VAL A 28 -2.64 5.84 3.08
N LEU A 29 -3.04 5.40 1.89
CA LEU A 29 -2.38 4.31 1.20
C LEU A 29 -1.13 4.86 0.49
N ASN A 30 -0.05 5.00 1.25
CA ASN A 30 1.26 5.46 0.78
C ASN A 30 2.34 4.44 1.12
N CYS A 31 3.11 4.01 0.12
CA CYS A 31 4.09 2.96 0.32
C CYS A 31 5.24 3.41 1.22
N TYR A 32 5.58 2.60 2.24
CA TYR A 32 6.75 2.82 3.09
C TYR A 32 8.05 2.90 2.27
N SER A 33 8.17 2.09 1.23
CA SER A 33 9.34 2.04 0.34
C SER A 33 9.34 3.13 -0.73
N CYS A 34 8.32 3.99 -0.80
CA CYS A 34 8.34 5.12 -1.72
C CYS A 34 9.46 6.11 -1.35
N PRO A 35 10.32 6.51 -2.29
CA PRO A 35 11.39 7.48 -2.03
C PRO A 35 10.86 8.83 -1.51
N GLY A 36 9.67 9.23 -1.96
CA GLY A 36 9.05 10.49 -1.55
C GLY A 36 8.28 10.45 -0.24
N ALA A 37 7.97 9.26 0.29
CA ALA A 37 7.09 9.10 1.45
C ALA A 37 7.74 9.56 2.75
N LEU A 38 7.12 10.55 3.40
CA LEU A 38 7.53 11.06 4.72
C LEU A 38 6.91 10.25 5.87
N PHE A 39 5.70 9.72 5.69
CA PHE A 39 4.91 9.04 6.73
C PHE A 39 4.79 7.54 6.48
N GLY A 40 4.48 6.79 7.54
CA GLY A 40 4.26 5.36 7.49
C GLY A 40 2.85 4.99 7.02
N CYS A 41 2.72 3.86 6.30
CA CYS A 41 1.44 3.30 5.92
C CYS A 41 0.84 2.48 7.08
N PRO A 42 -0.46 2.62 7.41
CA PRO A 42 -1.09 1.88 8.50
C PRO A 42 -1.07 0.36 8.29
N ILE A 43 -1.31 -0.11 7.07
CA ILE A 43 -1.30 -1.55 6.75
C ILE A 43 0.11 -2.14 6.95
N GLY A 44 1.15 -1.43 6.49
CA GLY A 44 2.53 -1.85 6.71
C GLY A 44 2.93 -1.87 8.18
N SER A 45 2.48 -0.89 8.96
CA SER A 45 2.73 -0.83 10.40
C SER A 45 2.04 -1.96 11.16
N ILE A 46 0.79 -2.30 10.81
CA ILE A 46 0.06 -3.43 11.38
C ILE A 46 0.76 -4.75 11.05
N GLN A 47 1.16 -4.96 9.79
CA GLN A 47 1.89 -6.18 9.40
C GLN A 47 3.23 -6.33 10.13
N ALA A 48 3.98 -5.24 10.28
CA ALA A 48 5.25 -5.25 10.99
C ALA A 48 5.10 -5.61 12.47
N THR A 49 4.02 -5.16 13.12
CA THR A 49 3.75 -5.49 14.53
C THR A 49 3.26 -6.92 14.72
N ILE A 50 2.39 -7.41 13.85
CA ILE A 50 1.89 -8.79 13.90
C ILE A 50 3.00 -9.78 13.56
N GLY A 51 3.86 -9.46 12.59
CA GLY A 51 4.96 -10.30 12.16
C GLY A 51 6.20 -10.27 13.08
N SER A 52 6.18 -9.53 14.19
CA SER A 52 7.30 -9.50 15.12
C SER A 52 7.13 -10.56 16.22
N SER A 53 8.24 -11.22 16.62
CA SER A 53 8.27 -12.24 17.67
C SER A 53 7.79 -11.73 19.04
N LYS A 54 7.93 -10.42 19.28
CA LYS A 54 7.36 -9.72 20.43
C LYS A 54 6.03 -9.11 20.02
N PHE A 55 4.99 -9.92 19.95
CA PHE A 55 3.64 -9.47 19.64
C PHE A 55 3.17 -8.46 20.70
N ASN A 56 3.46 -7.20 20.48
CA ASN A 56 2.79 -6.10 21.16
C ASN A 56 1.74 -5.56 20.22
N PHE A 57 0.48 -5.75 20.58
CA PHE A 57 -0.63 -5.22 19.80
C PHE A 57 -0.40 -3.71 19.58
N ALA A 58 -0.46 -3.29 18.32
CA ALA A 58 -0.16 -1.92 17.94
C ALA A 58 -1.29 -0.96 18.34
N PHE A 59 -1.56 -0.83 19.64
CA PHE A 59 -2.58 0.10 20.17
C PHE A 59 -2.40 1.51 19.64
N TYR A 60 -1.15 1.94 19.46
CA TYR A 60 -0.84 3.24 18.88
C TYR A 60 -1.38 3.37 17.44
N VAL A 61 -1.14 2.37 16.58
CA VAL A 61 -1.59 2.40 15.18
C VAL A 61 -3.11 2.35 15.10
N VAL A 62 -3.74 1.45 15.87
CA VAL A 62 -5.20 1.30 15.90
C VAL A 62 -5.86 2.54 16.49
N GLY A 63 -5.34 3.09 17.59
CA GLY A 63 -5.85 4.30 18.21
C GLY A 63 -5.74 5.51 17.29
N LEU A 64 -4.60 5.70 16.65
CA LEU A 64 -4.37 6.79 15.71
C LEU A 64 -5.30 6.69 14.49
N LEU A 65 -5.46 5.48 13.93
CA LEU A 65 -6.38 5.24 12.81
C LEU A 65 -7.84 5.50 13.20
N SER A 66 -8.26 5.06 14.38
CA SER A 66 -9.61 5.31 14.89
C SER A 66 -9.86 6.81 15.07
N LEU A 67 -8.90 7.54 15.64
CA LEU A 67 -8.97 8.99 15.81
C LEU A 67 -9.15 9.70 14.46
N PHE A 68 -8.32 9.38 13.48
CA PHE A 68 -8.42 9.98 12.15
C PHE A 68 -9.70 9.58 11.41
N ALA A 69 -10.18 8.34 11.57
CA ALA A 69 -11.43 7.89 10.97
C ALA A 69 -12.63 8.68 11.49
N ILE A 70 -12.65 8.98 12.80
CA ILE A 70 -13.72 9.77 13.43
C ILE A 70 -13.61 11.25 13.04
N ALA A 71 -12.39 11.82 13.07
CA ALA A 71 -12.18 13.25 12.87
C ALA A 71 -12.38 13.69 11.41
N ALA A 72 -11.92 12.93 10.44
CA ALA A 72 -11.88 13.37 9.04
C ALA A 72 -12.42 12.36 8.02
N GLY A 73 -12.70 11.12 8.42
CA GLY A 73 -13.35 10.12 7.58
C GLY A 73 -12.76 10.00 6.18
N ARG A 74 -13.57 10.29 5.16
CA ARG A 74 -13.21 10.14 3.75
C ARG A 74 -12.29 11.24 3.19
N LEU A 75 -12.07 12.34 3.91
CA LEU A 75 -11.21 13.43 3.44
C LEU A 75 -9.78 12.99 3.14
N PHE A 76 -9.24 12.08 3.94
CA PHE A 76 -7.90 11.55 3.71
C PHE A 76 -7.80 10.78 2.39
N CYS A 77 -8.82 9.99 2.06
CA CYS A 77 -8.83 9.20 0.83
C CYS A 77 -9.00 10.06 -0.43
N GLY A 78 -9.80 11.14 -0.34
CA GLY A 78 -10.10 12.00 -1.49
C GLY A 78 -9.02 13.05 -1.79
N TYR A 79 -8.40 13.65 -0.77
CA TYR A 79 -7.50 14.78 -0.99
C TYR A 79 -6.01 14.50 -0.72
N ILE A 80 -5.72 13.61 0.22
CA ILE A 80 -4.36 13.40 0.72
C ILE A 80 -3.75 12.11 0.16
N CYS A 81 -4.57 11.08 -0.10
CA CYS A 81 -4.10 9.79 -0.56
C CYS A 81 -3.57 9.85 -2.00
N PRO A 82 -2.29 9.53 -2.24
CA PRO A 82 -1.73 9.53 -3.60
C PRO A 82 -2.38 8.49 -4.50
N PHE A 83 -2.81 7.36 -3.95
CA PHE A 83 -3.51 6.33 -4.72
C PHE A 83 -4.93 6.76 -5.11
N GLY A 84 -5.63 7.52 -4.25
CA GLY A 84 -6.92 8.12 -4.59
C GLY A 84 -6.83 9.07 -5.77
N LEU A 85 -5.80 9.93 -5.79
CA LEU A 85 -5.55 10.81 -6.94
C LEU A 85 -5.28 10.04 -8.24
N PHE A 86 -4.55 8.93 -8.15
CA PHE A 86 -4.32 8.05 -9.30
C PHE A 86 -5.63 7.47 -9.85
N GLN A 87 -6.55 7.04 -8.96
CA GLN A 87 -7.87 6.56 -9.35
C GLN A 87 -8.72 7.66 -9.98
N ASP A 88 -8.74 8.87 -9.42
CA ASP A 88 -9.45 10.01 -9.99
C ASP A 88 -8.92 10.40 -11.37
N LEU A 89 -7.60 10.26 -11.57
CA LEU A 89 -6.98 10.51 -12.89
C LEU A 89 -7.43 9.46 -13.92
N LEU A 90 -7.48 8.18 -13.50
CA LEU A 90 -7.98 7.11 -14.37
C LEU A 90 -9.47 7.29 -14.69
N ASP A 91 -10.29 7.74 -13.75
CA ASP A 91 -11.73 7.96 -13.95
C ASP A 91 -12.04 9.09 -14.95
N LYS A 92 -11.10 10.04 -15.12
CA LYS A 92 -11.19 11.09 -16.15
C LYS A 92 -11.00 10.60 -17.58
N ILE A 93 -10.42 9.41 -17.76
CA ILE A 93 -10.28 8.82 -19.10
C ILE A 93 -11.66 8.34 -19.55
N PRO A 94 -12.17 8.77 -20.72
CA PRO A 94 -13.52 8.43 -21.18
C PRO A 94 -13.59 6.96 -21.66
N LEU A 95 -13.37 6.02 -20.76
CA LEU A 95 -13.56 4.61 -21.02
C LEU A 95 -15.02 4.23 -20.77
N LYS A 96 -15.53 3.35 -21.61
CA LYS A 96 -16.90 2.84 -21.48
C LYS A 96 -17.04 2.04 -20.18
N LYS A 97 -17.68 2.64 -19.16
CA LYS A 97 -17.89 1.98 -17.85
C LYS A 97 -18.77 0.75 -18.03
N ILE A 98 -18.26 -0.39 -17.64
CA ILE A 98 -18.98 -1.66 -17.69
C ILE A 98 -19.89 -1.75 -16.46
N LYS A 99 -21.20 -1.84 -16.68
CA LYS A 99 -22.15 -2.05 -15.58
C LYS A 99 -22.06 -3.49 -15.05
N VAL A 100 -21.46 -3.64 -13.90
CA VAL A 100 -21.31 -4.94 -13.23
C VAL A 100 -22.64 -5.35 -12.62
N PRO A 101 -23.11 -6.59 -12.82
CA PRO A 101 -24.32 -7.09 -12.18
C PRO A 101 -24.18 -7.08 -10.64
N GLN A 102 -25.27 -6.74 -9.95
CA GLN A 102 -25.27 -6.55 -8.48
C GLN A 102 -24.73 -7.77 -7.69
N LYS A 103 -24.93 -8.98 -8.20
CA LYS A 103 -24.42 -10.21 -7.59
C LYS A 103 -22.89 -10.24 -7.54
N VAL A 104 -22.23 -9.89 -8.65
CA VAL A 104 -20.75 -9.84 -8.76
C VAL A 104 -20.20 -8.72 -7.88
N ASN A 105 -20.83 -7.54 -7.88
CA ASN A 105 -20.43 -6.44 -7.02
C ASN A 105 -20.50 -6.80 -5.52
N LYS A 106 -21.51 -7.56 -5.10
CA LYS A 106 -21.61 -8.06 -3.72
C LYS A 106 -20.45 -8.98 -3.35
N VAL A 107 -20.08 -9.91 -4.23
CA VAL A 107 -18.95 -10.83 -4.02
C VAL A 107 -17.62 -10.05 -3.96
N LEU A 108 -17.38 -9.13 -4.90
CA LEU A 108 -16.17 -8.30 -4.92
C LEU A 108 -16.03 -7.44 -3.66
N ARG A 109 -17.15 -6.95 -3.12
CA ARG A 109 -17.17 -6.20 -1.86
C ARG A 109 -16.72 -7.05 -0.66
N TYR A 110 -17.06 -8.32 -0.61
CA TYR A 110 -16.57 -9.22 0.46
C TYR A 110 -15.13 -9.68 0.23
N LEU A 111 -14.70 -9.81 -1.03
CA LEU A 111 -13.34 -10.21 -1.39
C LEU A 111 -12.27 -9.28 -0.76
N LYS A 112 -12.53 -7.98 -0.70
CA LYS A 112 -11.58 -7.02 -0.08
C LYS A 112 -11.36 -7.30 1.41
N TYR A 113 -12.40 -7.71 2.14
CA TYR A 113 -12.29 -8.07 3.55
C TYR A 113 -11.55 -9.39 3.73
N PHE A 114 -11.81 -10.36 2.84
CA PHE A 114 -11.09 -11.62 2.82
C PHE A 114 -9.58 -11.39 2.59
N ILE A 115 -9.22 -10.58 1.58
CA ILE A 115 -7.82 -10.23 1.30
C ILE A 115 -7.19 -9.53 2.52
N LEU A 116 -7.89 -8.59 3.14
CA LEU A 116 -7.40 -7.88 4.31
C LEU A 116 -7.09 -8.85 5.45
N VAL A 117 -8.06 -9.68 5.84
CA VAL A 117 -7.89 -10.62 6.97
C VAL A 117 -6.81 -11.65 6.65
N PHE A 118 -6.83 -12.25 5.48
CA PHE A 118 -5.92 -13.33 5.13
C PHE A 118 -4.47 -12.83 4.96
N PHE A 119 -4.24 -11.79 4.16
CA PHE A 119 -2.88 -11.32 3.83
C PHE A 119 -2.26 -10.39 4.88
N VAL A 120 -3.07 -9.68 5.66
CA VAL A 120 -2.55 -8.73 6.66
C VAL A 120 -2.46 -9.36 8.05
N PHE A 121 -3.37 -10.28 8.41
CA PHE A 121 -3.39 -10.91 9.72
C PHE A 121 -2.90 -12.36 9.70
N VAL A 122 -3.52 -13.21 8.88
CA VAL A 122 -3.25 -14.67 8.92
C VAL A 122 -1.86 -15.01 8.41
N LEU A 123 -1.46 -14.52 7.23
CA LEU A 123 -0.17 -14.86 6.65
C LEU A 123 1.02 -14.40 7.50
N PRO A 124 1.10 -13.13 7.97
CA PRO A 124 2.22 -12.69 8.78
C PRO A 124 2.32 -13.43 10.12
N PHE A 125 1.17 -13.88 10.66
CA PHE A 125 1.15 -14.68 11.89
C PHE A 125 1.60 -16.13 11.66
N ALA A 126 1.15 -16.75 10.55
CA ALA A 126 1.44 -18.16 10.25
C ALA A 126 2.84 -18.41 9.70
N LEU A 127 3.40 -17.46 8.95
CA LEU A 127 4.69 -17.58 8.27
C LEU A 127 5.72 -16.63 8.90
N GLN A 128 6.11 -16.94 10.14
CA GLN A 128 7.21 -16.27 10.81
C GLN A 128 8.51 -17.04 10.53
N ASP A 129 9.57 -16.30 10.17
CA ASP A 129 10.90 -16.87 9.99
C ASP A 129 11.52 -17.32 11.33
N LYS A 130 12.62 -18.09 11.26
CA LYS A 130 13.40 -18.56 12.43
C LYS A 130 13.83 -17.43 13.37
N TYR A 131 13.89 -16.20 12.87
CA TYR A 131 14.21 -14.99 13.64
C TYR A 131 12.98 -14.28 14.22
N GLY A 132 11.78 -14.84 14.06
CA GLY A 132 10.54 -14.25 14.54
C GLY A 132 10.15 -12.96 13.82
N LEU A 133 10.58 -12.80 12.58
CA LEU A 133 10.18 -11.72 11.68
C LEU A 133 9.41 -12.31 10.52
N SER A 134 8.33 -11.67 10.11
CA SER A 134 7.55 -12.05 8.95
C SER A 134 7.68 -11.03 7.83
N ASP A 135 7.72 -11.53 6.59
CA ASP A 135 7.64 -10.68 5.40
C ASP A 135 6.27 -9.97 5.33
N PRO A 136 6.22 -8.70 4.90
CA PRO A 136 4.96 -8.00 4.70
C PRO A 136 4.29 -8.46 3.39
N TYR A 137 3.66 -9.64 3.42
CA TYR A 137 3.10 -10.31 2.23
C TYR A 137 2.14 -9.45 1.44
N PHE A 138 1.25 -8.73 2.09
CA PHE A 138 0.32 -7.83 1.40
C PHE A 138 1.07 -6.73 0.64
N CYS A 139 2.04 -6.07 1.29
CA CYS A 139 2.82 -4.99 0.68
C CYS A 139 3.71 -5.49 -0.45
N LYS A 140 4.22 -6.72 -0.31
CA LYS A 140 5.16 -7.33 -1.27
C LYS A 140 4.48 -7.79 -2.56
N TYR A 141 3.26 -8.33 -2.48
CA TYR A 141 2.61 -9.02 -3.59
C TYR A 141 1.34 -8.34 -4.13
N ILE A 142 0.53 -7.72 -3.27
CA ILE A 142 -0.82 -7.27 -3.63
C ILE A 142 -0.95 -5.75 -3.65
N CYS A 143 -0.22 -5.03 -2.79
CA CYS A 143 -0.45 -3.60 -2.59
C CYS A 143 -0.20 -2.78 -3.86
N PRO A 144 -1.24 -2.16 -4.47
CA PRO A 144 -1.07 -1.39 -5.70
C PRO A 144 -0.23 -0.13 -5.49
N SER A 145 -0.33 0.50 -4.32
CA SER A 145 0.50 1.65 -3.97
C SER A 145 1.97 1.26 -3.82
N GLY A 146 2.25 0.05 -3.32
CA GLY A 146 3.62 -0.49 -3.22
C GLY A 146 4.25 -0.70 -4.59
N ILE A 147 3.47 -1.16 -5.56
CA ILE A 147 3.94 -1.37 -6.93
C ILE A 147 4.13 -0.03 -7.64
N LEU A 148 3.13 0.85 -7.58
CA LEU A 148 3.12 2.11 -8.33
C LEU A 148 4.14 3.13 -7.80
N PHE A 149 4.18 3.36 -6.49
CA PHE A 149 5.00 4.40 -5.87
C PHE A 149 6.32 3.90 -5.25
N GLY A 150 6.43 2.60 -5.01
CA GLY A 150 7.65 1.99 -4.47
C GLY A 150 8.45 1.26 -5.53
N ALA A 151 7.88 0.22 -6.15
CA ALA A 151 8.64 -0.66 -7.04
C ALA A 151 9.06 0.04 -8.35
N ILE A 152 8.14 0.74 -9.02
CA ILE A 152 8.43 1.40 -10.30
C ILE A 152 9.56 2.44 -10.16
N PRO A 153 9.52 3.43 -9.24
CA PRO A 153 10.59 4.40 -9.11
C PRO A 153 11.93 3.79 -8.72
N LEU A 154 11.93 2.81 -7.80
CA LEU A 154 13.18 2.19 -7.36
C LEU A 154 13.84 1.34 -8.43
N ILE A 155 13.06 0.63 -9.25
CA ILE A 155 13.58 -0.19 -10.35
C ILE A 155 14.10 0.70 -11.48
N SER A 156 13.41 1.80 -11.80
CA SER A 156 13.87 2.74 -12.83
C SER A 156 15.20 3.43 -12.49
N MET A 157 15.51 3.55 -11.20
CA MET A 157 16.74 4.21 -10.72
C MET A 157 17.88 3.24 -10.40
N ASN A 158 17.60 1.97 -10.14
CA ASN A 158 18.59 0.96 -9.75
C ASN A 158 18.57 -0.25 -10.71
N GLN A 159 19.44 -0.23 -11.70
CA GLN A 159 19.56 -1.32 -12.69
C GLN A 159 19.92 -2.68 -12.06
N ALA A 160 20.65 -2.69 -10.94
CA ALA A 160 20.99 -3.92 -10.21
C ALA A 160 19.74 -4.65 -9.67
N LEU A 161 18.70 -3.90 -9.29
CA LEU A 161 17.42 -4.46 -8.85
C LEU A 161 16.59 -5.04 -10.00
N THR A 162 16.75 -4.53 -11.21
CA THR A 162 16.03 -5.00 -12.39
C THR A 162 16.42 -6.44 -12.74
N ASN A 163 17.69 -6.79 -12.63
CA ASN A 163 18.18 -8.13 -12.96
C ASN A 163 17.76 -9.20 -11.95
N SER A 164 17.59 -8.83 -10.68
CA SER A 164 17.16 -9.78 -9.63
C SER A 164 15.64 -9.92 -9.49
N LEU A 165 14.89 -8.94 -9.93
CA LEU A 165 13.43 -8.85 -9.75
C LEU A 165 12.61 -8.99 -11.04
N GLY A 166 13.25 -9.20 -12.21
CA GLY A 166 12.60 -9.15 -13.52
C GLY A 166 11.34 -10.03 -13.64
N ALA A 167 11.39 -11.27 -13.18
CA ALA A 167 10.24 -12.18 -13.22
C ALA A 167 9.13 -11.77 -12.23
N LEU A 168 9.51 -11.34 -11.02
CA LEU A 168 8.56 -10.85 -10.00
C LEU A 168 7.97 -9.50 -10.38
N PHE A 169 8.66 -8.70 -11.19
CA PHE A 169 8.15 -7.43 -11.67
C PHE A 169 6.98 -7.61 -12.64
N GLY A 170 7.07 -8.56 -13.56
CA GLY A 170 5.98 -8.89 -14.48
C GLY A 170 4.71 -9.28 -13.71
N LEU A 171 4.83 -10.16 -12.72
CA LEU A 171 3.72 -10.58 -11.87
C LEU A 171 3.10 -9.40 -11.09
N LYS A 172 3.93 -8.52 -10.55
CA LYS A 172 3.45 -7.32 -9.83
C LYS A 172 2.73 -6.34 -10.76
N PHE A 173 3.25 -6.16 -11.97
CA PHE A 173 2.62 -5.28 -12.95
C PHE A 173 1.26 -5.82 -13.41
N THR A 174 1.12 -7.14 -13.60
CA THR A 174 -0.19 -7.74 -13.91
C THR A 174 -1.19 -7.59 -12.77
N VAL A 175 -0.76 -7.76 -11.52
CA VAL A 175 -1.60 -7.52 -10.34
C VAL A 175 -2.06 -6.06 -10.27
N LEU A 176 -1.16 -5.11 -10.52
CA LEU A 176 -1.51 -3.69 -10.57
C LEU A 176 -2.54 -3.41 -11.67
N ALA A 177 -2.35 -3.96 -12.88
CA ALA A 177 -3.26 -3.78 -13.98
C ALA A 177 -4.66 -4.35 -13.66
N ILE A 178 -4.71 -5.54 -13.07
CA ILE A 178 -5.98 -6.17 -12.66
C ILE A 178 -6.69 -5.32 -11.60
N ILE A 179 -6.00 -4.85 -10.57
CA ILE A 179 -6.59 -4.02 -9.51
C ILE A 179 -7.06 -2.68 -10.09
N SER A 180 -6.28 -2.06 -10.98
CA SER A 180 -6.67 -0.82 -11.65
C SER A 180 -7.93 -1.02 -12.51
N MET A 181 -7.99 -2.11 -13.28
CA MET A 181 -9.19 -2.46 -14.05
C MET A 181 -10.40 -2.69 -13.15
N LEU A 182 -10.25 -3.43 -12.05
CA LEU A 182 -11.34 -3.67 -11.10
C LEU A 182 -11.81 -2.39 -10.40
N SER A 183 -10.94 -1.42 -10.21
CA SER A 183 -11.32 -0.13 -9.61
C SER A 183 -12.05 0.80 -10.56
N MET A 184 -11.95 0.57 -11.87
CA MET A 184 -12.66 1.34 -12.92
C MET A 184 -14.06 0.78 -13.22
N ILE A 185 -14.35 -0.44 -12.80
CA ILE A 185 -15.66 -1.10 -12.89
C ILE A 185 -16.56 -0.72 -11.71
#